data_15484c24dae884e0cb1aeab1b54888f5
#
_entry.id   15484c24dae884e0cb1aeab1b54888f5
#
_cell.length_a   1.000
_cell.length_b   1.000
_cell.length_c   1.000
_cell.angle_alpha   90.00
_cell.angle_beta   90.00
_cell.angle_gamma   90.00
#
_symmetry.space_group_name_H-M   'P 1'
#
loop_
_entity.id
_entity.type
_entity.pdbx_description
1 polymer ?
#
loop_
_entity_poly.entity_id
_entity_poly.type
_entity_poly.pdbx_seq_one_letter_code
_entity_poly.pdbx_strand_id
1 'polypeptide(L)'
;MEGVNGREAWLRAYRELLRAVTSMGYPEEFGKLIARTLGSEKTMKRMTAYLYSARPAAAEEIADEMLAIMSDRDRWKDLMESREANARYNAILNGGLFPEEGE
;
A
#
# COMPACT_ATOMS: atom_id res chain seq x y z
N MET A 1 21.86 -7.26 -6.21
CA MET A 1 21.65 -7.18 -6.66
C MET A 1 21.44 -6.61 -6.92
N GLU A 2 21.22 -6.57 -6.90
CA GLU A 2 21.09 -6.29 -7.23
C GLU A 2 20.58 -5.95 -7.94
N GLY A 3 20.42 -6.10 -7.86
CA GLY A 3 20.01 -5.93 -9.04
C GLY A 3 18.89 -5.09 -9.45
N VAL A 4 17.83 -5.28 -8.90
CA VAL A 4 16.62 -4.54 -9.26
C VAL A 4 16.49 -3.34 -8.36
N ASN A 5 16.44 -2.13 -8.96
CA ASN A 5 16.20 -0.96 -8.16
C ASN A 5 14.70 -0.75 -7.98
N GLY A 6 14.33 0.20 -7.13
CA GLY A 6 12.94 0.42 -6.79
C GLY A 6 12.09 0.80 -7.99
N ARG A 7 12.69 1.53 -8.92
CA ARG A 7 11.96 1.94 -10.10
C ARG A 7 11.60 0.76 -10.99
N GLU A 8 12.55 -0.16 -11.17
CA GLU A 8 12.29 -1.32 -12.00
C GLU A 8 11.24 -2.23 -11.37
N ALA A 9 11.32 -2.40 -10.05
CA ALA A 9 10.34 -3.19 -9.34
C ALA A 9 8.96 -2.56 -9.45
N TRP A 10 8.89 -1.25 -9.33
CA TRP A 10 7.64 -0.52 -9.46
C TRP A 10 7.05 -0.70 -10.86
N LEU A 11 7.88 -0.56 -11.88
CA LEU A 11 7.40 -0.71 -13.26
C LEU A 11 6.92 -2.12 -13.54
N ARG A 12 7.59 -3.11 -12.97
CA ARG A 12 7.15 -4.49 -13.15
C ARG A 12 5.79 -4.71 -12.52
N ALA A 13 5.60 -4.21 -11.30
CA ALA A 13 4.32 -4.33 -10.62
C ALA A 13 3.24 -3.58 -11.39
N TYR A 14 3.58 -2.43 -11.93
CA TYR A 14 2.66 -1.63 -12.71
C TYR A 14 2.19 -2.39 -13.97
N ARG A 15 3.15 -2.98 -14.69
CA ARG A 15 2.79 -3.74 -15.89
C ARG A 15 1.94 -4.95 -15.58
N GLU A 16 2.25 -5.63 -14.48
CA GLU A 16 1.46 -6.79 -14.09
C GLU A 16 0.05 -6.40 -13.70
N LEU A 17 -0.08 -5.27 -13.03
CA LEU A 17 -1.41 -4.78 -12.68
C LEU A 17 -2.21 -4.45 -13.93
N LEU A 18 -1.60 -3.77 -14.88
CA LEU A 18 -2.29 -3.46 -16.14
C LEU A 18 -2.71 -4.73 -16.86
N ARG A 19 -1.83 -5.72 -16.88
CA ARG A 19 -2.15 -7.00 -17.53
C ARG A 19 -3.31 -7.68 -16.82
N ALA A 20 -3.33 -7.66 -15.51
CA ALA A 20 -4.42 -8.28 -14.76
C ALA A 20 -5.73 -7.60 -15.07
N VAL A 21 -5.73 -6.27 -15.07
CA VAL A 21 -6.94 -5.49 -15.32
C VAL A 21 -7.46 -5.73 -16.73
N THR A 22 -6.57 -5.68 -17.72
CA THR A 22 -7.01 -5.86 -19.10
C THR A 22 -7.43 -7.28 -19.38
N SER A 23 -6.83 -8.25 -18.71
CA SER A 23 -7.21 -9.65 -18.89
C SER A 23 -8.63 -9.90 -18.40
N MET A 24 -9.15 -9.04 -17.56
CA MET A 24 -10.52 -9.16 -17.08
C MET A 24 -11.51 -8.39 -17.94
N GLY A 25 -11.02 -7.77 -19.01
CA GLY A 25 -11.91 -7.06 -19.93
C GLY A 25 -12.04 -5.58 -19.68
N TYR A 26 -11.31 -5.05 -18.70
CA TYR A 26 -11.36 -3.62 -18.45
C TYR A 26 -10.35 -2.89 -19.32
N PRO A 27 -10.59 -1.60 -19.60
CA PRO A 27 -9.64 -0.84 -20.40
C PRO A 27 -8.36 -0.58 -19.64
N GLU A 28 -7.29 -0.37 -20.37
CA GLU A 28 -6.00 -0.12 -19.78
C GLU A 28 -6.02 1.11 -18.87
N GLU A 29 -6.80 2.11 -19.23
CA GLU A 29 -6.90 3.32 -18.42
C GLU A 29 -7.39 3.04 -17.01
N PHE A 30 -8.23 2.03 -16.86
CA PHE A 30 -8.70 1.66 -15.54
C PHE A 30 -7.53 1.17 -14.68
N GLY A 31 -6.67 0.35 -15.29
CA GLY A 31 -5.48 -0.11 -14.60
C GLY A 31 -4.54 1.02 -14.24
N LYS A 32 -4.40 1.98 -15.14
CA LYS A 32 -3.55 3.13 -14.88
C LYS A 32 -4.09 3.97 -13.73
N LEU A 33 -5.41 4.11 -13.66
CA LEU A 33 -6.02 4.83 -12.56
C LEU A 33 -5.76 4.13 -11.23
N ILE A 34 -5.93 2.82 -11.22
CA ILE A 34 -5.67 2.04 -10.00
C ILE A 34 -4.22 2.22 -9.57
N ALA A 35 -3.30 2.10 -10.52
CA ALA A 35 -1.88 2.23 -10.21
C ALA A 35 -1.54 3.60 -9.65
N ARG A 36 -2.14 4.64 -10.23
CA ARG A 36 -1.90 5.99 -9.77
C ARG A 36 -2.44 6.18 -8.36
N THR A 37 -3.61 5.62 -8.10
CA THR A 37 -4.25 5.75 -6.81
C THR A 37 -3.50 5.00 -5.73
N LEU A 38 -3.05 3.78 -6.03
CA LEU A 38 -2.33 2.96 -5.05
C LEU A 38 -0.89 3.46 -4.85
N GLY A 39 -0.22 3.77 -5.93
CA GLY A 39 1.04 4.49 -5.89
C GLY A 39 2.30 3.72 -5.59
N SER A 40 2.25 2.61 -4.88
CA SER A 40 3.46 1.89 -4.49
C SER A 40 3.51 0.51 -5.09
N GLU A 41 4.72 -0.03 -5.20
CA GLU A 41 4.92 -1.37 -5.71
C GLU A 41 4.15 -2.39 -4.88
N LYS A 42 4.25 -2.25 -3.58
CA LYS A 42 3.63 -3.20 -2.67
C LYS A 42 2.11 -3.24 -2.81
N THR A 43 1.48 -2.08 -2.86
CA THR A 43 0.03 -2.02 -3.00
C THR A 43 -0.42 -2.50 -4.36
N MET A 44 0.35 -2.22 -5.41
CA MET A 44 0.01 -2.69 -6.73
C MET A 44 0.11 -4.21 -6.82
N LYS A 45 1.13 -4.79 -6.19
CA LYS A 45 1.26 -6.26 -6.16
C LYS A 45 0.09 -6.88 -5.42
N ARG A 46 -0.32 -6.26 -4.33
CA ARG A 46 -1.44 -6.77 -3.56
C ARG A 46 -2.72 -6.74 -4.38
N MET A 47 -2.95 -5.66 -5.11
CA MET A 47 -4.11 -5.56 -5.97
C MET A 47 -4.07 -6.59 -7.09
N THR A 48 -2.91 -6.79 -7.69
CA THR A 48 -2.76 -7.78 -8.76
C THR A 48 -3.10 -9.18 -8.24
N ALA A 49 -2.60 -9.52 -7.06
CA ALA A 49 -2.90 -10.81 -6.46
C ALA A 49 -4.39 -10.97 -6.20
N TYR A 50 -5.03 -9.90 -5.73
CA TYR A 50 -6.47 -9.93 -5.51
C TYR A 50 -7.22 -10.18 -6.81
N LEU A 51 -6.82 -9.48 -7.88
CA LEU A 51 -7.51 -9.63 -9.15
C LEU A 51 -7.43 -11.05 -9.68
N TYR A 52 -6.27 -11.68 -9.54
CA TYR A 52 -6.11 -13.04 -10.02
C TYR A 52 -6.78 -14.08 -9.12
N SER A 53 -6.81 -13.84 -7.82
CA SER A 53 -7.35 -14.84 -6.91
C SER A 53 -8.86 -14.71 -6.73
N ALA A 54 -9.35 -13.49 -6.60
CA ALA A 54 -10.76 -13.27 -6.35
C ALA A 54 -11.58 -13.14 -7.62
N ARG A 55 -10.94 -12.69 -8.70
CA ARG A 55 -11.59 -12.49 -10.00
C ARG A 55 -12.92 -11.78 -9.83
N PRO A 56 -12.90 -10.55 -9.33
CA PRO A 56 -14.14 -9.83 -9.03
C PRO A 56 -14.99 -9.63 -10.27
N ALA A 57 -16.29 -9.75 -10.09
CA ALA A 57 -17.23 -9.69 -11.20
C ALA A 57 -17.57 -8.26 -11.60
N ALA A 58 -17.39 -7.32 -10.69
CA ALA A 58 -17.82 -5.95 -10.94
C ALA A 58 -16.73 -4.97 -10.56
N ALA A 59 -16.73 -3.83 -11.24
CA ALA A 59 -15.74 -2.80 -10.96
C ALA A 59 -15.87 -2.28 -9.53
N GLU A 60 -17.07 -2.32 -8.98
CA GLU A 60 -17.27 -1.89 -7.59
C GLU A 60 -16.47 -2.72 -6.62
N GLU A 61 -16.35 -4.01 -6.89
CA GLU A 61 -15.56 -4.88 -6.01
C GLU A 61 -14.09 -4.51 -6.07
N ILE A 62 -13.63 -4.14 -7.26
CA ILE A 62 -12.25 -3.70 -7.41
C ILE A 62 -12.03 -2.40 -6.66
N ALA A 63 -12.98 -1.48 -6.76
CA ALA A 63 -12.88 -0.21 -6.05
C ALA A 63 -12.88 -0.43 -4.54
N ASP A 64 -13.71 -1.34 -4.07
CA ASP A 64 -13.77 -1.65 -2.65
C ASP A 64 -12.43 -2.20 -2.15
N GLU A 65 -11.83 -3.10 -2.92
CA GLU A 65 -10.55 -3.65 -2.54
C GLU A 65 -9.47 -2.58 -2.58
N MET A 66 -9.53 -1.69 -3.56
CA MET A 66 -8.59 -0.60 -3.66
C MET A 66 -8.66 0.28 -2.42
N LEU A 67 -9.88 0.58 -1.99
CA LEU A 67 -10.07 1.37 -0.78
C LEU A 67 -9.57 0.63 0.46
N ALA A 68 -9.78 -0.67 0.51
CA ALA A 68 -9.29 -1.47 1.62
C ALA A 68 -7.77 -1.46 1.68
N ILE A 69 -7.13 -1.61 0.53
CA ILE A 69 -5.67 -1.60 0.45
C ILE A 69 -5.13 -0.24 0.89
N MET A 70 -5.76 0.83 0.43
CA MET A 70 -5.34 2.17 0.80
C MET A 70 -5.54 2.41 2.29
N SER A 71 -6.63 1.92 2.82
CA SER A 71 -6.92 2.07 4.24
C SER A 71 -5.89 1.33 5.09
N ASP A 72 -5.53 0.12 4.68
CA ASP A 72 -4.51 -0.65 5.37
C ASP A 72 -3.17 0.06 5.31
N ARG A 73 -2.82 0.60 4.13
CA ARG A 73 -1.57 1.32 3.96
C ARG A 73 -1.53 2.55 4.86
N ASP A 74 -2.63 3.29 4.88
CA ASP A 74 -2.69 4.51 5.68
C ASP A 74 -2.65 4.19 7.17
N ARG A 75 -3.35 3.13 7.57
CA ARG A 75 -3.33 2.70 8.97
C ARG A 75 -1.92 2.29 9.37
N TRP A 76 -1.24 1.55 8.52
CA TRP A 76 0.12 1.12 8.78
C TRP A 76 1.06 2.32 8.90
N LYS A 77 0.88 3.28 8.00
CA LYS A 77 1.67 4.49 8.00
C LYS A 77 1.45 5.28 9.28
N ASP A 78 0.18 5.45 9.66
CA ASP A 78 -0.16 6.13 10.89
C ASP A 78 0.43 5.41 12.10
N LEU A 79 0.34 4.09 12.11
CA LEU A 79 0.88 3.32 13.20
C LEU A 79 2.39 3.49 13.31
N MET A 80 3.09 3.45 12.18
CA MET A 80 4.53 3.63 12.20
C MET A 80 4.92 5.01 12.65
N GLU A 81 4.21 6.02 12.17
CA GLU A 81 4.48 7.39 12.59
C GLU A 81 4.20 7.56 14.07
N SER A 82 3.12 6.95 14.52
CA SER A 82 2.74 7.03 15.92
C SER A 82 3.78 6.37 16.81
N ARG A 83 4.29 5.22 16.38
CA ARG A 83 5.31 4.52 17.15
C ARG A 83 6.59 5.32 17.20
N GLU A 84 6.96 5.93 16.09
CA GLU A 84 8.14 6.75 16.03
C GLU A 84 7.99 7.96 16.93
N ALA A 85 6.84 8.60 16.86
CA ALA A 85 6.57 9.76 17.70
C ALA A 85 6.54 9.35 19.16
N ASN A 86 5.92 8.23 19.46
CA ASN A 86 5.86 7.74 20.84
C ASN A 86 7.23 7.39 21.37
N ALA A 87 8.06 6.79 20.54
CA ALA A 87 9.41 6.45 20.95
C ALA A 87 10.19 7.70 21.30
N ARG A 88 10.06 8.72 20.47
CA ARG A 88 10.74 9.97 20.68
C ARG A 88 10.23 10.65 21.94
N TYR A 89 8.92 10.67 22.08
CA TYR A 89 8.27 11.27 23.21
C TYR A 89 8.66 10.55 24.50
N ASN A 90 8.61 9.22 24.46
CA ASN A 90 8.98 8.43 25.61
C ASN A 90 10.45 8.60 25.99
N ALA A 91 11.31 8.79 25.01
CA ALA A 91 12.72 9.03 25.28
C ALA A 91 12.88 10.30 26.08
N ILE A 92 12.13 11.33 25.73
CA ILE A 92 12.17 12.59 26.45
C ILE A 92 11.63 12.41 27.85
N LEU A 93 10.49 11.76 27.97
CA LEU A 93 9.85 11.54 29.25
C LEU A 93 10.69 10.67 30.16
N ASN A 94 11.15 9.56 29.62
CA ASN A 94 11.94 8.61 30.40
C ASN A 94 13.32 9.12 30.68
N GLY A 95 13.74 10.13 29.95
CA GLY A 95 15.02 10.75 30.18
C GLY A 95 15.05 11.63 31.39
N GLY A 96 13.93 11.71 32.10
CA GLY A 96 13.93 12.45 33.34
C GLY A 96 13.04 13.66 33.35
N LEU A 97 12.52 14.06 32.22
CA LEU A 97 11.65 15.23 32.19
C LEU A 97 10.31 14.93 32.81
N PHE A 98 9.76 13.76 32.51
CA PHE A 98 8.46 13.37 33.04
C PHE A 98 8.54 11.91 33.40
N PRO A 99 9.19 11.61 34.49
CA PRO A 99 9.49 10.23 34.79
C PRO A 99 8.30 9.33 34.97
N GLU A 100 7.22 9.84 35.45
CA GLU A 100 6.14 8.97 35.71
C GLU A 100 5.33 8.65 34.52
N GLU A 101 5.50 9.36 33.50
CA GLU A 101 4.70 9.11 32.39
C GLU A 101 4.78 7.78 31.87
N GLY A 102 5.86 7.26 31.97
CA GLY A 102 6.00 5.98 31.45
C GLY A 102 4.88 5.11 31.67
N GLU A 103 4.16 5.49 32.33
CA GLU A 103 3.24 4.64 32.51
C GLU A 103 2.39 4.74 31.87
#